data_675054488eb0807f737b8304d6001a2c
#
_entry.id   675054488eb0807f737b8304d6001a2c
#
_cell.length_a   1.000
_cell.length_b   1.000
_cell.length_c   1.000
_cell.angle_alpha   90.00
_cell.angle_beta   90.00
_cell.angle_gamma   90.00
#
_symmetry.space_group_name_H-M   'P 1'
#
loop_
_entity.id
_entity.type
_entity.pdbx_description
1 polymer ?
#
loop_
_entity_poly.entity_id
_entity_poly.type
_entity_poly.pdbx_seq_one_letter_code
_entity_poly.pdbx_strand_id
1 'polypeptide(L)'
;MIVAVFAVVTGVVSYLERPEFGEWAGASVTMAAIILLAVASALECMHDDAGKFVNGRVLTFLCWFGAAWLTGRLIAYTVAGPNDPLFVQYFNPTITALVALVAFSCVALTTAMLVAGRIGSNADRGPSIPTFSMGVLDWPAFVPGARDRVARVRAHGSHSAVLVLKIHGLDEINITYGTPFGDEVIRTLAAFLREHLAPTTLIGHRRGGRFVLVGIASDEQETERRAYELLDSLVGVTVAGKKGFRVAVSIGTSDSFTEEHTFDALYAAAAEAGGRAQDAGGSRVETSASRLAE
;
A
#
# COMPACT_ATOMS: atom_id res chain seq x y z
N MET A 1 -12.78 -24.03 12.69
CA MET A 1 -12.98 -24.70 14.00
C MET A 1 -13.85 -23.87 14.95
N ILE A 2 -13.52 -22.60 15.24
CA ILE A 2 -14.29 -21.74 16.17
C ILE A 2 -15.78 -21.61 15.77
N VAL A 3 -16.08 -21.32 14.48
CA VAL A 3 -17.45 -21.16 13.98
C VAL A 3 -18.29 -22.43 14.17
N ALA A 4 -17.70 -23.61 13.95
CA ALA A 4 -18.39 -24.88 14.15
C ALA A 4 -18.72 -25.14 15.62
N VAL A 5 -17.84 -24.76 16.55
CA VAL A 5 -18.09 -24.86 18.00
C VAL A 5 -19.25 -23.94 18.40
N PHE A 6 -19.26 -22.69 17.94
CA PHE A 6 -20.36 -21.76 18.20
C PHE A 6 -21.69 -22.25 17.64
N ALA A 7 -21.69 -22.80 16.42
CA ALA A 7 -22.93 -23.35 15.83
C ALA A 7 -23.49 -24.50 16.65
N VAL A 8 -22.63 -25.41 17.13
CA VAL A 8 -23.04 -26.52 17.99
C VAL A 8 -23.58 -26.04 19.34
N VAL A 9 -22.84 -25.11 20.01
CA VAL A 9 -23.25 -24.53 21.29
C VAL A 9 -24.60 -23.83 21.16
N THR A 10 -24.77 -22.99 20.14
CA THR A 10 -26.03 -22.29 19.87
C THR A 10 -27.18 -23.28 19.62
N GLY A 11 -26.94 -24.34 18.84
CA GLY A 11 -27.95 -25.37 18.58
C GLY A 11 -28.37 -26.12 19.83
N VAL A 12 -27.43 -26.51 20.69
CA VAL A 12 -27.73 -27.19 21.97
C VAL A 12 -28.49 -26.28 22.92
N VAL A 13 -28.04 -25.02 23.08
CA VAL A 13 -28.75 -24.06 23.97
C VAL A 13 -30.14 -23.76 23.45
N SER A 14 -30.32 -23.54 22.15
CA SER A 14 -31.63 -23.32 21.54
C SER A 14 -32.57 -24.51 21.75
N TYR A 15 -32.05 -25.74 21.70
CA TYR A 15 -32.84 -26.92 21.97
C TYR A 15 -33.28 -27.01 23.42
N LEU A 16 -32.40 -26.70 24.37
CA LEU A 16 -32.68 -26.73 25.82
C LEU A 16 -33.62 -25.61 26.27
N GLU A 17 -33.48 -24.41 25.71
CA GLU A 17 -34.34 -23.26 26.08
C GLU A 17 -35.70 -23.24 25.38
N ARG A 18 -35.91 -24.04 24.35
CA ARG A 18 -37.13 -24.05 23.53
C ARG A 18 -38.44 -24.19 24.32
N PRO A 19 -38.53 -25.00 25.42
CA PRO A 19 -39.76 -25.14 26.22
C PRO A 19 -40.15 -23.84 26.95
N GLU A 20 -39.18 -23.00 27.33
CA GLU A 20 -39.41 -21.79 28.13
C GLU A 20 -39.49 -20.52 27.26
N PHE A 21 -38.65 -20.40 26.24
CA PHE A 21 -38.47 -19.18 25.45
C PHE A 21 -39.03 -19.27 24.03
N GLY A 22 -39.52 -20.41 23.57
CA GLY A 22 -40.15 -20.60 22.27
C GLY A 22 -39.27 -20.17 21.09
N GLU A 23 -39.72 -19.15 20.32
CA GLU A 23 -38.99 -18.62 19.17
C GLU A 23 -37.69 -17.87 19.52
N TRP A 24 -37.52 -17.47 20.79
CA TRP A 24 -36.36 -16.75 21.30
C TRP A 24 -35.27 -17.64 21.89
N ALA A 25 -35.50 -18.97 21.86
CA ALA A 25 -34.52 -19.93 22.36
C ALA A 25 -33.15 -19.78 21.68
N GLY A 26 -32.09 -19.61 22.46
CA GLY A 26 -30.71 -19.40 21.97
C GLY A 26 -30.40 -17.98 21.47
N ALA A 27 -31.33 -17.05 21.53
CA ALA A 27 -31.13 -15.68 21.08
C ALA A 27 -30.00 -14.98 21.85
N SER A 28 -29.94 -15.17 23.19
CA SER A 28 -28.91 -14.63 24.05
C SER A 28 -27.51 -15.09 23.66
N VAL A 29 -27.31 -16.37 23.44
CA VAL A 29 -26.03 -16.98 23.04
C VAL A 29 -25.62 -16.51 21.63
N THR A 30 -26.57 -16.47 20.71
CA THR A 30 -26.32 -16.00 19.35
C THR A 30 -25.87 -14.54 19.34
N MET A 31 -26.57 -13.67 20.10
CA MET A 31 -26.18 -12.25 20.21
C MET A 31 -24.80 -12.09 20.84
N ALA A 32 -24.50 -12.81 21.92
CA ALA A 32 -23.19 -12.77 22.57
C ALA A 32 -22.06 -13.24 21.63
N ALA A 33 -22.29 -14.30 20.87
CA ALA A 33 -21.32 -14.79 19.90
C ALA A 33 -21.01 -13.76 18.79
N ILE A 34 -22.05 -13.12 18.25
CA ILE A 34 -21.88 -12.08 17.21
C ILE A 34 -21.15 -10.85 17.77
N ILE A 35 -21.47 -10.43 19.02
CA ILE A 35 -20.77 -9.34 19.70
C ILE A 35 -19.28 -9.64 19.84
N LEU A 36 -18.93 -10.85 20.31
CA LEU A 36 -17.53 -11.25 20.45
C LEU A 36 -16.78 -11.26 19.11
N LEU A 37 -17.42 -11.76 18.05
CA LEU A 37 -16.83 -11.75 16.71
C LEU A 37 -16.66 -10.32 16.17
N ALA A 38 -17.61 -9.43 16.40
CA ALA A 38 -17.53 -8.04 15.98
C ALA A 38 -16.40 -7.29 16.71
N VAL A 39 -16.28 -7.51 18.03
CA VAL A 39 -15.19 -6.93 18.85
C VAL A 39 -13.84 -7.48 18.40
N ALA A 40 -13.71 -8.80 18.22
CA ALA A 40 -12.47 -9.40 17.73
C ALA A 40 -12.05 -8.83 16.37
N SER A 41 -13.01 -8.70 15.43
CA SER A 41 -12.74 -8.09 14.11
C SER A 41 -12.34 -6.61 14.21
N ALA A 42 -12.95 -5.85 15.13
CA ALA A 42 -12.57 -4.45 15.36
C ALA A 42 -11.15 -4.31 15.91
N LEU A 43 -10.76 -5.18 16.85
CA LEU A 43 -9.43 -5.22 17.44
C LEU A 43 -8.37 -5.62 16.41
N GLU A 44 -8.66 -6.62 15.58
CA GLU A 44 -7.77 -7.04 14.48
C GLU A 44 -7.52 -5.88 13.50
N CYS A 45 -8.59 -5.17 13.09
CA CYS A 45 -8.48 -3.99 12.22
C CYS A 45 -7.67 -2.85 12.85
N MET A 46 -7.57 -2.77 14.17
CA MET A 46 -6.77 -1.76 14.87
C MET A 46 -5.29 -2.15 14.99
N HIS A 47 -4.98 -3.45 15.02
CA HIS A 47 -3.60 -3.95 15.16
C HIS A 47 -2.87 -4.04 13.82
N ASP A 48 -3.59 -4.21 12.73
CA ASP A 48 -3.00 -4.33 11.39
C ASP A 48 -2.83 -2.97 10.71
N ASP A 49 -1.93 -2.87 9.73
CA ASP A 49 -1.71 -1.68 8.89
C ASP A 49 -2.98 -1.21 8.15
N ALA A 50 -4.02 -2.05 8.11
CA ALA A 50 -5.34 -1.70 7.59
C ALA A 50 -5.97 -0.47 8.29
N GLY A 51 -5.70 -0.26 9.57
CA GLY A 51 -6.20 0.90 10.32
C GLY A 51 -5.60 2.25 9.91
N LYS A 52 -4.51 2.26 9.15
CA LYS A 52 -3.89 3.49 8.62
C LYS A 52 -4.65 4.07 7.43
N PHE A 53 -5.46 3.28 6.75
CA PHE A 53 -6.26 3.70 5.60
C PHE A 53 -7.66 4.16 6.03
N VAL A 54 -8.23 5.15 5.31
CA VAL A 54 -9.58 5.68 5.58
C VAL A 54 -10.62 4.55 5.58
N ASN A 55 -10.56 3.64 4.61
CA ASN A 55 -11.48 2.51 4.50
C ASN A 55 -11.36 1.52 5.67
N GLY A 56 -10.17 1.33 6.22
CA GLY A 56 -9.95 0.51 7.41
C GLY A 56 -10.59 1.11 8.66
N ARG A 57 -10.51 2.44 8.83
CA ARG A 57 -11.16 3.17 9.93
C ARG A 57 -12.69 3.07 9.86
N VAL A 58 -13.26 3.15 8.64
CA VAL A 58 -14.70 2.98 8.44
C VAL A 58 -15.13 1.57 8.84
N LEU A 59 -14.38 0.55 8.45
CA LEU A 59 -14.66 -0.84 8.83
C LEU A 59 -14.60 -1.04 10.34
N THR A 60 -13.58 -0.51 11.00
CA THR A 60 -13.44 -0.53 12.47
C THR A 60 -14.64 0.13 13.15
N PHE A 61 -15.06 1.32 12.67
CA PHE A 61 -16.24 2.02 13.20
C PHE A 61 -17.51 1.19 13.03
N LEU A 62 -17.73 0.56 11.88
CA LEU A 62 -18.91 -0.30 11.64
C LEU A 62 -18.93 -1.52 12.56
N CYS A 63 -17.78 -2.14 12.81
CA CYS A 63 -17.68 -3.27 13.75
C CYS A 63 -18.02 -2.85 15.19
N TRP A 64 -17.50 -1.71 15.64
CA TRP A 64 -17.83 -1.17 16.96
C TRP A 64 -19.30 -0.76 17.09
N PHE A 65 -19.86 -0.12 16.05
CA PHE A 65 -21.28 0.23 16.01
C PHE A 65 -22.17 -1.01 16.10
N GLY A 66 -21.86 -2.05 15.32
CA GLY A 66 -22.57 -3.32 15.35
C GLY A 66 -22.51 -4.01 16.72
N ALA A 67 -21.32 -4.05 17.33
CA ALA A 67 -21.13 -4.58 18.68
C ALA A 67 -21.94 -3.81 19.72
N ALA A 68 -21.92 -2.47 19.69
CA ALA A 68 -22.67 -1.63 20.61
C ALA A 68 -24.20 -1.81 20.45
N TRP A 69 -24.69 -1.86 19.21
CA TRP A 69 -26.11 -2.11 18.91
C TRP A 69 -26.58 -3.45 19.45
N LEU A 70 -25.83 -4.54 19.19
CA LEU A 70 -26.17 -5.87 19.66
C LEU A 70 -26.05 -6.00 21.18
N THR A 71 -25.10 -5.30 21.80
CA THR A 71 -24.97 -5.24 23.26
C THR A 71 -26.21 -4.56 23.88
N GLY A 72 -26.63 -3.43 23.34
CA GLY A 72 -27.85 -2.74 23.77
C GLY A 72 -29.09 -3.64 23.65
N ARG A 73 -29.19 -4.37 22.53
CA ARG A 73 -30.28 -5.35 22.32
C ARG A 73 -30.23 -6.50 23.32
N LEU A 74 -29.04 -7.05 23.59
CA LEU A 74 -28.87 -8.14 24.57
C LEU A 74 -29.25 -7.68 25.98
N ILE A 75 -28.87 -6.48 26.39
CA ILE A 75 -29.26 -5.89 27.68
C ILE A 75 -30.77 -5.71 27.74
N ALA A 76 -31.39 -5.12 26.73
CA ALA A 76 -32.85 -4.94 26.68
C ALA A 76 -33.58 -6.27 26.74
N TYR A 77 -33.09 -7.30 26.03
CA TYR A 77 -33.66 -8.66 26.07
C TYR A 77 -33.59 -9.29 27.46
N THR A 78 -32.43 -9.18 28.14
CA THR A 78 -32.20 -9.82 29.44
C THR A 78 -32.87 -9.11 30.60
N VAL A 79 -32.99 -7.76 30.53
CA VAL A 79 -33.54 -6.94 31.64
C VAL A 79 -35.07 -6.79 31.52
N ALA A 80 -35.53 -6.44 30.32
CA ALA A 80 -36.94 -6.10 30.09
C ALA A 80 -37.75 -7.27 29.48
N GLY A 81 -37.05 -8.19 28.78
CA GLY A 81 -37.68 -9.32 28.11
C GLY A 81 -38.14 -8.98 26.68
N PRO A 82 -38.45 -10.03 25.85
CA PRO A 82 -38.79 -9.85 24.44
C PRO A 82 -40.14 -9.20 24.18
N ASN A 83 -41.03 -9.16 25.18
CA ASN A 83 -42.40 -8.61 25.09
C ASN A 83 -42.50 -7.17 25.64
N ASP A 84 -41.42 -6.60 26.15
CA ASP A 84 -41.41 -5.23 26.67
C ASP A 84 -41.66 -4.21 25.55
N PRO A 85 -42.45 -3.16 25.76
CA PRO A 85 -42.73 -2.13 24.75
C PRO A 85 -41.49 -1.47 24.20
N LEU A 86 -40.45 -1.24 24.99
CA LEU A 86 -39.18 -0.68 24.53
C LEU A 86 -38.42 -1.64 23.59
N PHE A 87 -38.41 -2.94 23.94
CA PHE A 87 -37.79 -3.95 23.11
C PHE A 87 -38.51 -4.08 21.77
N VAL A 88 -39.86 -4.16 21.81
CA VAL A 88 -40.68 -4.26 20.59
C VAL A 88 -40.57 -3.01 19.71
N GLN A 89 -40.46 -1.84 20.29
CA GLN A 89 -40.38 -0.58 19.55
C GLN A 89 -39.00 -0.38 18.87
N TYR A 90 -37.89 -0.67 19.57
CA TYR A 90 -36.55 -0.33 19.09
C TYR A 90 -35.69 -1.51 18.65
N PHE A 91 -35.95 -2.70 19.20
CA PHE A 91 -35.13 -3.89 18.98
C PHE A 91 -35.90 -5.09 18.39
N ASN A 92 -37.04 -4.83 17.77
CA ASN A 92 -37.80 -5.88 17.13
C ASN A 92 -37.02 -6.57 16.00
N PRO A 93 -37.37 -7.79 15.58
CA PRO A 93 -36.67 -8.53 14.53
C PRO A 93 -36.54 -7.74 13.21
N THR A 94 -37.59 -6.97 12.85
CA THR A 94 -37.63 -6.21 11.60
C THR A 94 -36.59 -5.08 11.61
N ILE A 95 -36.57 -4.27 12.68
CA ILE A 95 -35.58 -3.18 12.82
C ILE A 95 -34.16 -3.73 12.85
N THR A 96 -33.97 -4.83 13.59
CA THR A 96 -32.64 -5.47 13.65
C THR A 96 -32.21 -6.03 12.30
N ALA A 97 -33.12 -6.63 11.53
CA ALA A 97 -32.84 -7.11 10.19
C ALA A 97 -32.47 -5.97 9.25
N LEU A 98 -33.15 -4.81 9.33
CA LEU A 98 -32.79 -3.61 8.55
C LEU A 98 -31.41 -3.06 8.93
N VAL A 99 -31.12 -2.92 10.22
CA VAL A 99 -29.80 -2.47 10.69
C VAL A 99 -28.71 -3.44 10.24
N ALA A 100 -28.95 -4.76 10.37
CA ALA A 100 -28.02 -5.77 9.90
C ALA A 100 -27.81 -5.70 8.38
N LEU A 101 -28.86 -5.54 7.59
CA LEU A 101 -28.78 -5.43 6.13
C LEU A 101 -27.91 -4.24 5.72
N VAL A 102 -28.12 -3.06 6.33
CA VAL A 102 -27.32 -1.87 6.06
C VAL A 102 -25.86 -2.08 6.48
N ALA A 103 -25.65 -2.62 7.69
CA ALA A 103 -24.29 -2.89 8.19
C ALA A 103 -23.54 -3.89 7.29
N PHE A 104 -24.16 -5.02 6.91
CA PHE A 104 -23.55 -5.99 6.00
C PHE A 104 -23.29 -5.41 4.61
N SER A 105 -24.18 -4.57 4.08
CA SER A 105 -23.97 -3.89 2.80
C SER A 105 -22.77 -2.92 2.85
N CYS A 106 -22.64 -2.16 3.93
CA CYS A 106 -21.50 -1.28 4.17
C CYS A 106 -20.18 -2.05 4.33
N VAL A 107 -20.18 -3.15 5.09
CA VAL A 107 -19.02 -4.03 5.24
C VAL A 107 -18.64 -4.66 3.90
N ALA A 108 -19.59 -5.17 3.14
CA ALA A 108 -19.36 -5.77 1.83
C ALA A 108 -18.77 -4.74 0.84
N LEU A 109 -19.33 -3.52 0.79
CA LEU A 109 -18.84 -2.44 -0.06
C LEU A 109 -17.43 -2.00 0.35
N THR A 110 -17.18 -1.81 1.66
CA THR A 110 -15.86 -1.43 2.17
C THR A 110 -14.82 -2.51 1.89
N THR A 111 -15.18 -3.79 2.08
CA THR A 111 -14.31 -4.92 1.77
C THR A 111 -14.07 -5.03 0.27
N ALA A 112 -15.10 -4.85 -0.57
CA ALA A 112 -14.95 -4.81 -2.01
C ALA A 112 -14.01 -3.67 -2.47
N MET A 113 -14.12 -2.48 -1.87
CA MET A 113 -13.21 -1.36 -2.13
C MET A 113 -11.79 -1.64 -1.67
N LEU A 114 -11.58 -2.29 -0.51
CA LEU A 114 -10.27 -2.71 -0.04
C LEU A 114 -9.66 -3.79 -0.95
N VAL A 115 -10.46 -4.76 -1.39
CA VAL A 115 -10.04 -5.80 -2.33
C VAL A 115 -9.79 -5.20 -3.71
N ALA A 116 -10.64 -4.32 -4.21
CA ALA A 116 -10.43 -3.59 -5.46
C ALA A 116 -9.20 -2.69 -5.39
N GLY A 117 -8.96 -2.00 -4.27
CA GLY A 117 -7.72 -1.26 -4.01
C GLY A 117 -6.49 -2.17 -3.94
N ARG A 118 -6.60 -3.37 -3.37
CA ARG A 118 -5.55 -4.40 -3.40
C ARG A 118 -5.42 -5.06 -4.77
N ILE A 119 -6.51 -5.23 -5.51
CA ILE A 119 -6.51 -5.72 -6.90
C ILE A 119 -6.04 -4.59 -7.82
N GLY A 120 -6.42 -3.33 -7.61
CA GLY A 120 -5.84 -2.16 -8.28
C GLY A 120 -4.35 -2.03 -7.97
N SER A 121 -3.92 -2.18 -6.71
CA SER A 121 -2.50 -2.29 -6.35
C SER A 121 -1.86 -3.62 -6.80
N ASN A 122 -2.65 -4.65 -7.14
CA ASN A 122 -2.23 -5.92 -7.75
C ASN A 122 -2.50 -5.96 -9.26
N ALA A 123 -3.39 -5.12 -9.79
CA ALA A 123 -3.53 -4.83 -11.23
C ALA A 123 -2.50 -3.77 -11.67
N ASP A 124 -1.92 -3.02 -10.75
CA ASP A 124 -0.56 -2.49 -10.83
C ASP A 124 0.55 -3.59 -10.82
N ARG A 125 0.19 -4.84 -10.69
CA ARG A 125 0.80 -6.00 -11.34
C ARG A 125 0.15 -6.14 -12.73
N GLY A 126 0.15 -5.11 -13.51
CA GLY A 126 0.33 -5.21 -14.93
C GLY A 126 1.44 -6.23 -15.18
N PRO A 127 1.45 -6.98 -16.29
CA PRO A 127 2.42 -8.02 -16.49
C PRO A 127 3.75 -7.44 -16.02
N SER A 128 4.33 -8.08 -14.97
CA SER A 128 5.65 -7.70 -14.52
C SER A 128 6.47 -7.73 -15.79
N ILE A 129 6.75 -6.52 -16.32
CA ILE A 129 7.61 -6.44 -17.49
C ILE A 129 8.75 -7.31 -17.06
N PRO A 130 9.14 -8.35 -17.85
CA PRO A 130 10.25 -9.19 -17.45
C PRO A 130 11.48 -8.29 -17.43
N THR A 131 11.62 -7.52 -16.36
CA THR A 131 12.70 -6.57 -16.10
C THR A 131 14.03 -7.32 -16.01
N PHE A 132 13.96 -8.60 -15.69
CA PHE A 132 15.10 -9.50 -15.77
C PHE A 132 15.73 -9.58 -17.18
N SER A 133 14.95 -9.46 -18.26
CA SER A 133 15.48 -9.53 -19.63
C SER A 133 16.28 -8.27 -20.03
N MET A 134 16.14 -7.16 -19.28
CA MET A 134 16.83 -5.89 -19.57
C MET A 134 17.89 -5.52 -18.52
N GLY A 135 18.23 -6.41 -17.57
CA GLY A 135 19.21 -6.13 -16.51
C GLY A 135 18.74 -5.10 -15.49
N VAL A 136 17.42 -4.93 -15.37
CA VAL A 136 16.75 -4.13 -14.34
C VAL A 136 16.00 -5.09 -13.42
N LEU A 137 16.20 -4.99 -12.11
CA LEU A 137 15.58 -5.85 -11.12
C LEU A 137 14.25 -5.27 -10.66
N ASP A 138 13.28 -6.13 -10.37
CA ASP A 138 12.09 -5.75 -9.62
C ASP A 138 12.45 -5.45 -8.15
N TRP A 139 11.62 -4.68 -7.47
CA TRP A 139 11.93 -4.16 -6.14
C TRP A 139 12.27 -5.25 -5.09
N PRO A 140 11.54 -6.38 -5.00
CA PRO A 140 11.87 -7.45 -4.05
C PRO A 140 13.23 -8.12 -4.29
N ALA A 141 13.66 -8.24 -5.55
CA ALA A 141 14.96 -8.80 -5.90
C ALA A 141 16.08 -7.74 -5.79
N PHE A 142 15.77 -6.47 -6.04
CA PHE A 142 16.71 -5.36 -5.99
C PHE A 142 17.21 -5.07 -4.57
N VAL A 143 16.31 -4.97 -3.58
CA VAL A 143 16.65 -4.50 -2.24
C VAL A 143 17.75 -5.33 -1.55
N PRO A 144 17.69 -6.67 -1.54
CA PRO A 144 18.76 -7.49 -0.97
C PRO A 144 20.11 -7.25 -1.67
N GLY A 145 20.10 -7.19 -3.01
CA GLY A 145 21.31 -6.92 -3.80
C GLY A 145 21.89 -5.53 -3.58
N ALA A 146 21.03 -4.53 -3.39
CA ALA A 146 21.45 -3.15 -3.11
C ALA A 146 22.10 -3.03 -1.73
N ARG A 147 21.49 -3.63 -0.70
CA ARG A 147 22.07 -3.68 0.65
C ARG A 147 23.43 -4.35 0.68
N ASP A 148 23.54 -5.52 0.06
CA ASP A 148 24.78 -6.28 -0.03
C ASP A 148 25.86 -5.49 -0.80
N ARG A 149 25.48 -4.81 -1.89
CA ARG A 149 26.41 -3.98 -2.66
C ARG A 149 26.93 -2.80 -1.84
N VAL A 150 26.06 -2.04 -1.18
CA VAL A 150 26.46 -0.89 -0.33
C VAL A 150 27.36 -1.38 0.82
N ALA A 151 27.03 -2.50 1.45
CA ALA A 151 27.86 -3.10 2.51
C ALA A 151 29.25 -3.50 1.99
N ARG A 152 29.35 -4.08 0.79
CA ARG A 152 30.66 -4.41 0.18
C ARG A 152 31.46 -3.18 -0.17
N VAL A 153 30.84 -2.16 -0.76
CA VAL A 153 31.52 -0.89 -1.10
C VAL A 153 32.10 -0.25 0.14
N ARG A 154 31.30 -0.21 1.22
CA ARG A 154 31.76 0.28 2.54
C ARG A 154 32.94 -0.54 3.09
N ALA A 155 32.86 -1.86 3.02
CA ALA A 155 33.93 -2.76 3.52
C ALA A 155 35.25 -2.56 2.77
N HIS A 156 35.23 -2.07 1.52
CA HIS A 156 36.42 -1.74 0.72
C HIS A 156 36.88 -0.28 0.91
N GLY A 157 36.28 0.47 1.84
CA GLY A 157 36.62 1.87 2.08
C GLY A 157 36.23 2.83 0.97
N SER A 158 35.32 2.41 0.07
CA SER A 158 34.78 3.21 -1.02
C SER A 158 33.41 3.79 -0.66
N HIS A 159 32.95 4.79 -1.38
CA HIS A 159 31.66 5.45 -1.16
C HIS A 159 30.59 4.97 -2.14
N SER A 160 29.35 4.92 -1.67
CA SER A 160 28.20 4.53 -2.47
C SER A 160 27.35 5.73 -2.83
N ALA A 161 26.81 5.73 -4.05
CA ALA A 161 25.81 6.69 -4.51
C ALA A 161 24.49 5.99 -4.79
N VAL A 162 23.38 6.63 -4.43
CA VAL A 162 22.01 6.20 -4.74
C VAL A 162 21.30 7.33 -5.47
N LEU A 163 20.71 6.99 -6.63
CA LEU A 163 19.85 7.90 -7.39
C LEU A 163 18.46 7.32 -7.45
N VAL A 164 17.45 8.15 -7.21
CA VAL A 164 16.03 7.80 -7.36
C VAL A 164 15.45 8.64 -8.49
N LEU A 165 15.06 7.96 -9.57
CA LEU A 165 14.40 8.57 -10.72
C LEU A 165 12.90 8.34 -10.62
N LYS A 166 12.10 9.35 -10.95
CA LYS A 166 10.65 9.24 -11.05
C LYS A 166 10.14 9.83 -12.36
N ILE A 167 9.36 9.03 -13.09
CA ILE A 167 8.64 9.49 -14.28
C ILE A 167 7.47 10.37 -13.83
N HIS A 168 7.35 11.55 -14.44
CA HIS A 168 6.23 12.45 -14.20
C HIS A 168 5.02 12.07 -15.04
N GLY A 169 3.82 12.26 -14.45
CA GLY A 169 2.57 12.14 -15.18
C GLY A 169 2.28 10.74 -15.71
N LEU A 170 2.87 9.68 -15.11
CA LEU A 170 2.64 8.31 -15.60
C LEU A 170 1.17 7.90 -15.48
N ASP A 171 0.46 8.37 -14.45
CA ASP A 171 -0.96 8.09 -14.26
C ASP A 171 -1.80 8.80 -15.32
N GLU A 172 -1.47 10.06 -15.64
CA GLU A 172 -2.09 10.84 -16.72
C GLU A 172 -1.81 10.22 -18.10
N ILE A 173 -0.59 9.72 -18.30
CA ILE A 173 -0.21 8.97 -19.50
C ILE A 173 -1.09 7.71 -19.62
N ASN A 174 -1.25 6.95 -18.54
CA ASN A 174 -2.07 5.75 -18.51
C ASN A 174 -3.55 6.05 -18.78
N ILE A 175 -4.07 7.15 -18.22
CA ILE A 175 -5.46 7.59 -18.45
C ILE A 175 -5.64 8.02 -19.90
N THR A 176 -4.69 8.76 -20.47
CA THR A 176 -4.84 9.39 -21.80
C THR A 176 -4.54 8.40 -22.94
N TYR A 177 -3.55 7.53 -22.77
CA TYR A 177 -3.01 6.66 -23.82
C TYR A 177 -3.19 5.17 -23.54
N GLY A 178 -3.70 4.83 -22.37
CA GLY A 178 -3.86 3.45 -21.88
C GLY A 178 -2.60 2.89 -21.21
N THR A 179 -2.82 1.95 -20.30
CA THR A 179 -1.75 1.25 -19.57
C THR A 179 -0.66 0.63 -20.45
N PRO A 180 -0.97 0.04 -21.64
CA PRO A 180 0.08 -0.50 -22.51
C PRO A 180 1.09 0.54 -22.99
N PHE A 181 0.66 1.80 -23.15
CA PHE A 181 1.59 2.87 -23.52
C PHE A 181 2.45 3.33 -22.35
N GLY A 182 1.90 3.42 -21.13
CA GLY A 182 2.70 3.68 -19.93
C GLY A 182 3.73 2.58 -19.66
N ASP A 183 3.39 1.31 -19.91
CA ASP A 183 4.32 0.19 -19.83
C ASP A 183 5.46 0.32 -20.86
N GLU A 184 5.16 0.85 -22.06
CA GLU A 184 6.17 1.12 -23.08
C GLU A 184 7.11 2.26 -22.66
N VAL A 185 6.57 3.31 -21.99
CA VAL A 185 7.38 4.38 -21.41
C VAL A 185 8.36 3.83 -20.37
N ILE A 186 7.89 2.99 -19.44
CA ILE A 186 8.74 2.33 -18.42
C ILE A 186 9.79 1.45 -19.09
N ARG A 187 9.42 0.68 -20.11
CA ARG A 187 10.33 -0.23 -20.83
C ARG A 187 11.41 0.55 -21.58
N THR A 188 11.02 1.64 -22.23
CA THR A 188 11.96 2.52 -22.94
C THR A 188 12.98 3.12 -21.98
N LEU A 189 12.52 3.61 -20.81
CA LEU A 189 13.40 4.16 -19.79
C LEU A 189 14.33 3.08 -19.21
N ALA A 190 13.82 1.87 -18.94
CA ALA A 190 14.62 0.75 -18.44
C ALA A 190 15.75 0.37 -19.41
N ALA A 191 15.44 0.28 -20.71
CA ALA A 191 16.41 0.00 -21.76
C ALA A 191 17.47 1.11 -21.85
N PHE A 192 17.04 2.36 -21.85
CA PHE A 192 17.93 3.52 -21.87
C PHE A 192 18.90 3.53 -20.68
N LEU A 193 18.38 3.34 -19.46
CA LEU A 193 19.21 3.28 -18.25
C LEU A 193 20.26 2.16 -18.34
N ARG A 194 19.87 1.00 -18.86
CA ARG A 194 20.81 -0.12 -18.98
C ARG A 194 21.90 0.12 -20.03
N GLU A 195 21.58 0.81 -21.10
CA GLU A 195 22.52 1.14 -22.18
C GLU A 195 23.53 2.23 -21.75
N HIS A 196 23.06 3.26 -21.02
CA HIS A 196 23.87 4.45 -20.71
C HIS A 196 24.58 4.37 -19.35
N LEU A 197 24.20 3.45 -18.48
CA LEU A 197 24.86 3.29 -17.18
C LEU A 197 25.92 2.19 -17.22
N ALA A 198 26.93 2.35 -16.37
CA ALA A 198 27.96 1.33 -16.23
C ALA A 198 27.36 -0.06 -15.92
N PRO A 199 27.91 -1.14 -16.50
CA PRO A 199 27.42 -2.51 -16.22
C PRO A 199 27.42 -2.87 -14.73
N THR A 200 28.25 -2.21 -13.97
CA THR A 200 28.36 -2.38 -12.52
C THR A 200 27.27 -1.64 -11.74
N THR A 201 26.50 -0.73 -12.33
CA THR A 201 25.40 -0.06 -11.66
C THR A 201 24.24 -1.02 -11.48
N LEU A 202 23.78 -1.18 -10.23
CA LEU A 202 22.58 -1.96 -9.94
C LEU A 202 21.35 -1.09 -10.20
N ILE A 203 20.42 -1.60 -11.00
CA ILE A 203 19.21 -0.87 -11.39
C ILE A 203 18.00 -1.63 -10.85
N GLY A 204 17.17 -0.96 -10.07
CA GLY A 204 15.89 -1.48 -9.56
C GLY A 204 14.72 -0.67 -10.10
N HIS A 205 13.62 -1.36 -10.39
CA HIS A 205 12.35 -0.73 -10.71
C HIS A 205 11.37 -0.91 -9.56
N ARG A 206 10.80 0.21 -9.12
CA ARG A 206 9.71 0.26 -8.16
C ARG A 206 8.47 0.81 -8.84
N ARG A 207 7.31 0.31 -8.48
CA ARG A 207 6.02 0.74 -9.04
C ARG A 207 5.86 2.25 -9.19
N GLY A 208 4.99 2.68 -10.10
CA GLY A 208 4.71 4.09 -10.35
C GLY A 208 5.82 4.80 -11.13
N GLY A 209 6.53 4.07 -12.00
CA GLY A 209 7.57 4.63 -12.86
C GLY A 209 8.80 5.15 -12.09
N ARG A 210 9.11 4.49 -10.96
CA ARG A 210 10.28 4.85 -10.13
C ARG A 210 11.41 3.86 -10.35
N PHE A 211 12.60 4.39 -10.68
CA PHE A 211 13.83 3.61 -10.79
C PHE A 211 14.80 4.01 -9.68
N VAL A 212 15.56 3.04 -9.20
CA VAL A 212 16.58 3.25 -8.18
C VAL A 212 17.92 2.68 -8.69
N LEU A 213 18.93 3.49 -8.66
CA LEU A 213 20.28 3.16 -9.13
C LEU A 213 21.22 3.14 -7.93
N VAL A 214 22.06 2.11 -7.85
CA VAL A 214 23.12 2.02 -6.84
C VAL A 214 24.47 1.87 -7.55
N GLY A 215 25.34 2.82 -7.32
CA GLY A 215 26.68 2.89 -7.88
C GLY A 215 27.75 3.18 -6.84
N ILE A 216 28.97 3.41 -7.31
CA ILE A 216 30.11 3.86 -6.54
C ILE A 216 30.31 5.34 -6.84
N ALA A 217 30.59 6.15 -5.81
CA ALA A 217 31.01 7.55 -5.95
C ALA A 217 32.50 7.67 -5.61
N SER A 218 33.25 8.44 -6.41
CA SER A 218 34.67 8.70 -6.18
C SER A 218 34.88 9.98 -5.38
N ASP A 219 33.97 10.96 -5.52
CA ASP A 219 33.96 12.21 -4.78
C ASP A 219 32.53 12.69 -4.51
N GLU A 220 32.34 13.68 -3.63
CA GLU A 220 31.04 14.23 -3.22
C GLU A 220 30.26 14.86 -4.41
N GLN A 221 30.94 15.37 -5.41
CA GLN A 221 30.30 16.06 -6.55
C GLN A 221 30.01 15.13 -7.72
N GLU A 222 30.62 13.96 -7.74
CA GLU A 222 30.43 12.99 -8.82
C GLU A 222 28.99 12.50 -8.93
N THR A 223 28.35 12.25 -7.81
CA THR A 223 26.95 11.78 -7.76
C THR A 223 26.01 12.78 -8.41
N GLU A 224 26.17 14.05 -8.06
CA GLU A 224 25.36 15.13 -8.61
C GLU A 224 25.65 15.36 -10.09
N ARG A 225 26.91 15.43 -10.47
CA ARG A 225 27.35 15.59 -11.89
C ARG A 225 26.76 14.47 -12.76
N ARG A 226 26.88 13.20 -12.34
CA ARG A 226 26.31 12.06 -13.06
C ARG A 226 24.80 12.11 -13.17
N ALA A 227 24.11 12.63 -12.16
CA ALA A 227 22.68 12.79 -12.21
C ALA A 227 22.27 13.87 -13.24
N TYR A 228 22.98 14.97 -13.33
CA TYR A 228 22.75 15.99 -14.37
C TYR A 228 23.05 15.47 -15.78
N GLU A 229 24.14 14.75 -15.96
CA GLU A 229 24.51 14.10 -17.26
C GLU A 229 23.41 13.11 -17.67
N LEU A 230 22.89 12.33 -16.72
CA LEU A 230 21.80 11.39 -16.96
C LEU A 230 20.50 12.13 -17.32
N LEU A 231 20.15 13.19 -16.59
CA LEU A 231 18.96 13.99 -16.88
C LEU A 231 19.03 14.61 -18.28
N ASP A 232 20.18 15.19 -18.66
CA ASP A 232 20.37 15.80 -19.96
C ASP A 232 20.24 14.77 -21.10
N SER A 233 20.84 13.59 -20.92
CA SER A 233 20.72 12.50 -21.89
C SER A 233 19.30 11.96 -22.04
N LEU A 234 18.46 12.05 -20.99
CA LEU A 234 17.04 11.65 -21.02
C LEU A 234 16.17 12.60 -21.84
N VAL A 235 16.56 13.86 -22.04
CA VAL A 235 15.80 14.85 -22.83
C VAL A 235 15.58 14.40 -24.26
N GLY A 236 16.49 13.59 -24.81
CA GLY A 236 16.40 13.04 -26.16
C GLY A 236 15.63 11.72 -26.31
N VAL A 237 15.21 11.12 -25.21
CA VAL A 237 14.55 9.81 -25.24
C VAL A 237 13.14 9.92 -25.80
N THR A 238 12.89 9.20 -26.90
CA THR A 238 11.59 9.12 -27.55
C THR A 238 10.97 7.74 -27.33
N VAL A 239 9.72 7.71 -26.92
CA VAL A 239 8.99 6.45 -26.76
C VAL A 239 8.53 5.91 -28.11
N ALA A 240 8.77 4.63 -28.35
CA ALA A 240 8.37 3.96 -29.60
C ALA A 240 6.88 4.16 -29.89
N GLY A 241 6.54 4.53 -31.13
CA GLY A 241 5.18 4.71 -31.60
C GLY A 241 4.59 6.12 -31.48
N LYS A 242 5.25 7.08 -30.80
CA LYS A 242 4.81 8.50 -30.80
C LYS A 242 6.00 9.45 -30.95
N LYS A 243 6.16 9.96 -32.17
CA LYS A 243 7.15 11.03 -32.45
C LYS A 243 6.82 12.26 -31.60
N GLY A 244 7.82 12.76 -30.86
CA GLY A 244 7.69 13.98 -30.04
C GLY A 244 7.20 13.77 -28.61
N PHE A 245 6.92 12.55 -28.17
CA PHE A 245 6.60 12.29 -26.76
C PHE A 245 7.90 12.30 -25.95
N ARG A 246 8.01 13.25 -25.02
CA ARG A 246 9.16 13.37 -24.10
C ARG A 246 8.77 12.89 -22.74
N VAL A 247 9.62 12.06 -22.14
CA VAL A 247 9.44 11.59 -20.75
C VAL A 247 10.10 12.61 -19.82
N ALA A 248 9.29 13.25 -18.99
CA ALA A 248 9.79 14.11 -17.92
C ALA A 248 10.18 13.25 -16.72
N VAL A 249 11.39 13.43 -16.20
CA VAL A 249 11.94 12.66 -15.09
C VAL A 249 12.53 13.60 -14.04
N SER A 250 12.19 13.37 -12.75
CA SER A 250 12.91 13.97 -11.63
C SER A 250 13.91 13.00 -11.06
N ILE A 251 15.07 13.50 -10.63
CA ILE A 251 16.13 12.71 -10.03
C ILE A 251 16.46 13.27 -8.65
N GLY A 252 16.39 12.41 -7.63
CA GLY A 252 16.95 12.70 -6.32
C GLY A 252 18.21 11.90 -6.11
N THR A 253 19.24 12.51 -5.51
CA THR A 253 20.53 11.88 -5.28
C THR A 253 20.91 11.89 -3.80
N SER A 254 21.67 10.89 -3.40
CA SER A 254 22.37 10.81 -2.12
C SER A 254 23.65 10.02 -2.28
N ASP A 255 24.61 10.26 -1.41
CA ASP A 255 25.84 9.51 -1.31
C ASP A 255 26.28 9.31 0.15
N SER A 256 27.23 8.41 0.35
CA SER A 256 27.75 8.09 1.68
C SER A 256 28.85 9.02 2.15
N PHE A 257 29.10 10.14 1.49
CA PHE A 257 29.91 11.24 2.02
C PHE A 257 29.09 12.09 2.98
N THR A 258 27.79 12.25 2.69
CA THR A 258 26.87 13.12 3.44
C THR A 258 25.88 12.36 4.29
N GLU A 259 25.58 11.10 3.96
CA GLU A 259 24.58 10.27 4.63
C GLU A 259 25.18 9.04 5.29
N GLU A 260 24.43 8.40 6.20
CA GLU A 260 24.83 7.12 6.78
C GLU A 260 25.05 6.07 5.70
N HIS A 261 26.21 5.39 5.73
CA HIS A 261 26.60 4.42 4.70
C HIS A 261 25.84 3.09 4.81
N THR A 262 24.52 3.18 4.70
CA THR A 262 23.58 2.07 4.56
C THR A 262 22.66 2.31 3.37
N PHE A 263 22.24 1.24 2.69
CA PHE A 263 21.30 1.40 1.56
C PHE A 263 20.00 2.08 1.97
N ASP A 264 19.48 1.75 3.14
CA ASP A 264 18.17 2.26 3.58
C ASP A 264 18.22 3.77 3.87
N ALA A 265 19.30 4.27 4.49
CA ALA A 265 19.50 5.70 4.71
C ALA A 265 19.72 6.45 3.39
N LEU A 266 20.61 5.96 2.54
CA LEU A 266 20.87 6.54 1.22
C LEU A 266 19.61 6.57 0.36
N TYR A 267 18.83 5.48 0.34
CA TYR A 267 17.59 5.44 -0.41
C TYR A 267 16.54 6.43 0.13
N ALA A 268 16.40 6.54 1.45
CA ALA A 268 15.47 7.48 2.06
C ALA A 268 15.81 8.94 1.70
N ALA A 269 17.09 9.31 1.82
CA ALA A 269 17.57 10.65 1.49
C ALA A 269 17.41 10.99 -0.01
N ALA A 270 17.78 10.05 -0.90
CA ALA A 270 17.57 10.23 -2.35
C ALA A 270 16.09 10.31 -2.73
N ALA A 271 15.23 9.49 -2.08
CA ALA A 271 13.80 9.51 -2.36
C ALA A 271 13.14 10.82 -1.92
N GLU A 272 13.57 11.40 -0.81
CA GLU A 272 13.12 12.71 -0.33
C GLU A 272 13.59 13.84 -1.26
N ALA A 273 14.86 13.84 -1.66
CA ALA A 273 15.38 14.76 -2.65
C ALA A 273 14.60 14.68 -3.97
N GLY A 274 14.30 13.46 -4.44
CA GLY A 274 13.46 13.24 -5.62
C GLY A 274 12.01 13.77 -5.45
N GLY A 275 11.47 13.75 -4.24
CA GLY A 275 10.20 14.41 -3.88
C GLY A 275 10.29 15.92 -4.07
N ARG A 276 11.31 16.57 -3.51
CA ARG A 276 11.55 18.03 -3.70
C ARG A 276 11.70 18.39 -5.17
N ALA A 277 12.45 17.58 -5.94
CA ALA A 277 12.58 17.77 -7.38
C ALA A 277 11.24 17.75 -8.11
N GLN A 278 10.32 16.88 -7.70
CA GLN A 278 8.98 16.79 -8.25
C GLN A 278 8.12 17.99 -7.86
N ASP A 279 8.11 18.38 -6.59
CA ASP A 279 7.31 19.48 -6.05
C ASP A 279 7.73 20.83 -6.66
N ALA A 280 8.99 20.95 -7.01
CA ALA A 280 9.55 22.13 -7.68
C ALA A 280 9.30 22.16 -9.21
N GLY A 281 8.38 21.34 -9.72
CA GLY A 281 7.96 21.34 -11.14
C GLY A 281 8.58 20.25 -12.01
N GLY A 282 9.44 19.40 -11.46
CA GLY A 282 10.02 18.26 -12.15
C GLY A 282 11.13 18.60 -13.15
N SER A 283 11.59 17.58 -13.87
CA SER A 283 12.68 17.67 -14.86
C SER A 283 13.94 18.33 -14.31
N ARG A 284 14.32 17.94 -13.09
CA ARG A 284 15.48 18.47 -12.38
C ARG A 284 16.13 17.43 -11.48
N VAL A 285 17.34 17.74 -11.05
CA VAL A 285 18.09 17.01 -10.03
C VAL A 285 18.01 17.78 -8.71
N GLU A 286 17.77 17.06 -7.62
CA GLU A 286 17.91 17.55 -6.26
C GLU A 286 18.80 16.58 -5.47
N THR A 287 19.65 17.12 -4.60
CA THR A 287 20.57 16.31 -3.78
C THR A 287 20.14 16.31 -2.31
N SER A 288 20.48 15.26 -1.57
CA SER A 288 20.27 15.21 -0.12
C SER A 288 21.09 16.30 0.61
N ALA A 289 22.28 16.62 0.13
CA ALA A 289 23.15 17.65 0.68
C ALA A 289 22.57 19.07 0.62
N SER A 290 21.62 19.34 -0.29
CA SER A 290 20.93 20.64 -0.37
C SER A 290 20.14 21.00 0.90
N ARG A 291 19.86 20.03 1.77
CA ARG A 291 19.18 20.22 3.06
C ARG A 291 20.08 20.84 4.15
N LEU A 292 21.40 20.71 4.01
CA LEU A 292 22.37 21.24 5.00
C LEU A 292 22.74 22.70 4.74
N ALA A 293 22.28 23.27 3.61
CA ALA A 293 22.58 24.64 3.18
C ALA A 293 21.41 25.63 3.42
N GLU A 294 20.24 25.18 3.92
CA GLU A 294 19.12 26.00 4.39
C GLU A 294 19.12 26.06 5.95
#